data_57c1421757a58cc4760197e7cffb772f
#
_entry.id   57c1421757a58cc4760197e7cffb772f
#
_cell.length_a   1.000
_cell.length_b   1.000
_cell.length_c   1.000
_cell.angle_alpha   90.00
_cell.angle_beta   90.00
_cell.angle_gamma   90.00
#
_symmetry.space_group_name_H-M   'P 1'
#
loop_
_entity.id
_entity.type
_entity.pdbx_description
1 polymer ?
#
loop_
_entity_poly.entity_id
_entity_poly.type
_entity_poly.pdbx_seq_one_letter_code
_entity_poly.pdbx_strand_id
1 'polypeptide(L)'
;MSDDVTIYHNPHCSKSRQALQLLEARGVRPTVVEYLRTPPSEAELKRILDLLGLEPRAIMRTDEAEYREAGLDDPNLSRDELIHALHAHPRLIQRPIVVRGGKAALGRPPEKILEIIG
;
A
#
# COMPACT_ATOMS: atom_id res chain seq x y z
N MET A 1 -3.43 -11.47 21.85
CA MET A 1 -2.83 -11.44 20.54
C MET A 1 -3.61 -10.51 19.63
N SER A 2 -2.92 -9.57 19.01
CA SER A 2 -3.60 -8.56 18.23
C SER A 2 -3.71 -9.00 16.78
N ASP A 3 -4.92 -9.00 16.27
CA ASP A 3 -5.18 -9.17 14.84
C ASP A 3 -5.55 -7.81 14.24
N ASP A 4 -4.87 -6.77 14.72
CA ASP A 4 -5.12 -5.42 14.24
C ASP A 4 -4.93 -5.34 12.74
N VAL A 5 -5.90 -4.73 12.09
CA VAL A 5 -5.89 -4.53 10.65
C VAL A 5 -5.65 -3.05 10.38
N THR A 6 -4.72 -2.78 9.48
CA THR A 6 -4.45 -1.42 9.00
C THR A 6 -4.69 -1.38 7.50
N ILE A 7 -5.41 -0.37 7.04
CA ILE A 7 -5.59 -0.11 5.62
C ILE A 7 -4.93 1.20 5.24
N TYR A 8 -4.06 1.15 4.24
CA TYR A 8 -3.48 2.35 3.63
C TYR A 8 -4.44 2.78 2.53
N HIS A 9 -5.16 3.86 2.78
CA HIS A 9 -6.41 4.21 2.14
C HIS A 9 -6.34 5.56 1.43
N ASN A 10 -6.97 5.61 0.25
CA ASN A 10 -7.25 6.87 -0.43
C ASN A 10 -8.77 6.98 -0.57
N PRO A 11 -9.42 7.92 0.13
CA PRO A 11 -10.89 8.04 0.09
C PRO A 11 -11.45 8.43 -1.28
N HIS A 12 -10.60 8.92 -2.17
CA HIS A 12 -11.00 9.28 -3.53
C HIS A 12 -10.84 8.13 -4.53
N CYS A 13 -10.30 7.01 -4.10
CA CYS A 13 -10.08 5.84 -4.97
C CYS A 13 -11.19 4.82 -4.76
N SER A 14 -11.91 4.45 -5.84
CA SER A 14 -13.02 3.51 -5.74
C SER A 14 -12.59 2.14 -5.22
N LYS A 15 -11.44 1.63 -5.65
CA LYS A 15 -10.94 0.34 -5.18
C LYS A 15 -10.58 0.36 -3.71
N SER A 16 -10.03 1.48 -3.24
CA SER A 16 -9.73 1.67 -1.83
C SER A 16 -11.01 1.72 -0.99
N ARG A 17 -12.04 2.42 -1.46
CA ARG A 17 -13.34 2.44 -0.78
C ARG A 17 -13.99 1.06 -0.76
N GLN A 18 -13.90 0.31 -1.86
CA GLN A 18 -14.44 -1.05 -1.94
C GLN A 18 -13.76 -1.97 -0.93
N ALA A 19 -12.43 -1.88 -0.80
CA ALA A 19 -11.69 -2.69 0.17
C ALA A 19 -12.12 -2.37 1.59
N LEU A 20 -12.27 -1.08 1.91
CA LEU A 20 -12.73 -0.66 3.24
C LEU A 20 -14.12 -1.22 3.54
N GLN A 21 -15.04 -1.15 2.56
CA GLN A 21 -16.38 -1.70 2.71
C GLN A 21 -16.36 -3.21 2.92
N LEU A 22 -15.48 -3.94 2.24
CA LEU A 22 -15.34 -5.39 2.43
C LEU A 22 -14.87 -5.71 3.85
N LEU A 23 -13.94 -4.95 4.40
CA LEU A 23 -13.50 -5.13 5.77
C LEU A 23 -14.65 -4.89 6.75
N GLU A 24 -15.38 -3.80 6.56
CA GLU A 24 -16.51 -3.44 7.42
C GLU A 24 -17.62 -4.50 7.35
N ALA A 25 -17.88 -5.03 6.16
CA ALA A 25 -18.88 -6.10 5.96
C ALA A 25 -18.49 -7.39 6.69
N ARG A 26 -17.20 -7.59 6.96
CA ARG A 26 -16.71 -8.74 7.73
C ARG A 26 -16.59 -8.45 9.22
N GLY A 27 -17.08 -7.30 9.69
CA GLY A 27 -17.02 -6.90 11.08
C GLY A 27 -15.64 -6.42 11.52
N VAL A 28 -14.78 -6.10 10.57
CA VAL A 28 -13.43 -5.62 10.85
C VAL A 28 -13.45 -4.10 10.95
N ARG A 29 -12.81 -3.56 12.00
CA ARG A 29 -12.64 -2.12 12.19
C ARG A 29 -11.17 -1.80 12.03
N PRO A 30 -10.72 -1.48 10.81
CA PRO A 30 -9.31 -1.25 10.57
C PRO A 30 -8.88 0.13 11.07
N THR A 31 -7.59 0.25 11.38
CA THR A 31 -6.94 1.54 11.47
C THR A 31 -6.80 2.06 10.05
N VAL A 32 -7.37 3.23 9.78
CA VAL A 32 -7.31 3.83 8.45
C VAL A 32 -6.16 4.82 8.39
N VAL A 33 -5.19 4.57 7.54
CA VAL A 33 -4.09 5.49 7.28
C VAL A 33 -4.32 6.14 5.93
N GLU A 34 -4.65 7.43 5.93
CA GLU A 34 -4.74 8.20 4.70
C GLU A 34 -3.33 8.59 4.28
N TYR A 35 -2.70 7.72 3.52
CA TYR A 35 -1.26 7.80 3.24
C TYR A 35 -0.84 9.05 2.46
N LEU A 36 -1.77 9.73 1.80
CA LEU A 36 -1.46 11.00 1.13
C LEU A 36 -1.25 12.13 2.14
N ARG A 37 -1.88 12.03 3.31
CA ARG A 37 -1.76 13.02 4.39
C ARG A 37 -0.72 12.61 5.42
N THR A 38 -0.59 11.31 5.63
CA THR A 38 0.34 10.71 6.59
C THR A 38 1.13 9.63 5.86
N PRO A 39 2.16 9.99 5.09
CA PRO A 39 2.93 9.01 4.33
C PRO A 39 3.57 7.97 5.24
N PRO A 40 3.55 6.69 4.86
CA PRO A 40 4.25 5.67 5.64
C PRO A 40 5.74 5.94 5.63
N SER A 41 6.39 5.61 6.73
CA SER A 41 7.85 5.73 6.84
C SER A 41 8.54 4.72 5.92
N GLU A 42 9.83 4.93 5.68
CA GLU A 42 10.60 3.96 4.90
C GLU A 42 10.62 2.59 5.58
N ALA A 43 10.69 2.56 6.90
CA ALA A 43 10.64 1.31 7.67
C ALA A 43 9.30 0.59 7.48
N GLU A 44 8.19 1.32 7.52
CA GLU A 44 6.88 0.75 7.26
C GLU A 44 6.77 0.20 5.84
N LEU A 45 7.30 0.93 4.85
CA LEU A 45 7.28 0.49 3.46
C LEU A 45 8.10 -0.77 3.26
N LYS A 46 9.28 -0.86 3.90
CA LYS A 46 10.10 -2.08 3.87
C LYS A 46 9.33 -3.27 4.43
N ARG A 47 8.68 -3.07 5.57
CA ARG A 47 7.89 -4.13 6.19
C ARG A 47 6.74 -4.58 5.29
N ILE A 48 6.03 -3.63 4.70
CA ILE A 48 4.92 -3.93 3.78
C ILE A 48 5.42 -4.76 2.60
N LEU A 49 6.53 -4.35 2.00
CA LEU A 49 7.11 -5.07 0.86
C LEU A 49 7.54 -6.47 1.24
N ASP A 50 8.15 -6.64 2.42
CA ASP A 50 8.56 -7.95 2.91
C ASP A 50 7.35 -8.85 3.12
N LEU A 51 6.27 -8.32 3.72
CA LEU A 51 5.05 -9.09 3.94
C LEU A 51 4.35 -9.45 2.62
N LEU A 52 4.40 -8.58 1.63
CA LEU A 52 3.83 -8.84 0.31
C LEU A 52 4.73 -9.77 -0.53
N GLY A 53 6.01 -9.84 -0.22
CA GLY A 53 6.98 -10.56 -1.03
C GLY A 53 7.21 -9.92 -2.39
N LEU A 54 7.15 -8.58 -2.44
CA LEU A 54 7.25 -7.84 -3.69
C LEU A 54 8.40 -6.85 -3.68
N GLU A 55 8.87 -6.49 -4.87
CA GLU A 55 9.80 -5.40 -5.07
C GLU A 55 9.07 -4.06 -5.12
N PRO A 56 9.75 -2.94 -4.83
CA PRO A 56 9.09 -1.64 -4.75
C PRO A 56 8.29 -1.24 -5.99
N ARG A 57 8.78 -1.54 -7.19
CA ARG A 57 8.08 -1.16 -8.41
C ARG A 57 6.73 -1.86 -8.56
N ALA A 58 6.55 -3.00 -7.92
CA ALA A 58 5.28 -3.74 -7.97
C ALA A 58 4.16 -3.01 -7.22
N ILE A 59 4.51 -2.09 -6.31
CA ILE A 59 3.52 -1.28 -5.60
C ILE A 59 3.62 0.21 -5.98
N MET A 60 4.26 0.50 -7.12
CA MET A 60 4.36 1.87 -7.63
C MET A 60 3.40 2.08 -8.79
N ARG A 61 2.80 3.26 -8.83
CA ARG A 61 1.95 3.68 -9.95
C ARG A 61 2.83 4.25 -11.05
N THR A 62 3.38 3.36 -11.87
CA THR A 62 4.37 3.72 -12.89
C THR A 62 3.77 4.50 -14.07
N ASP A 63 2.45 4.56 -14.17
CA ASP A 63 1.76 5.32 -15.19
C ASP A 63 1.54 6.78 -14.83
N GLU A 64 1.85 7.16 -13.57
CA GLU A 64 1.75 8.55 -13.16
C GLU A 64 2.91 9.38 -13.73
N ALA A 65 2.61 10.61 -14.14
CA ALA A 65 3.64 11.51 -14.65
C ALA A 65 4.77 11.74 -13.64
N GLU A 66 4.40 11.81 -12.36
CA GLU A 66 5.36 12.02 -11.27
C GLU A 66 6.44 10.95 -11.22
N TYR A 67 6.13 9.72 -11.63
CA TYR A 67 7.09 8.63 -11.69
C TYR A 67 8.26 8.97 -12.62
N ARG A 68 7.96 9.49 -13.81
CA ARG A 68 8.99 9.89 -14.78
C ARG A 68 9.67 11.18 -14.38
N GLU A 69 8.88 12.15 -13.89
CA GLU A 69 9.41 13.46 -13.49
C GLU A 69 10.43 13.33 -12.36
N ALA A 70 10.24 12.37 -11.46
CA ALA A 70 11.17 12.09 -10.38
C ALA A 70 12.33 11.18 -10.81
N GLY A 71 12.40 10.78 -12.08
CA GLY A 71 13.48 9.93 -12.60
C GLY A 71 13.41 8.49 -12.12
N LEU A 72 12.23 8.01 -11.72
CA LEU A 72 12.07 6.70 -11.10
C LEU A 72 12.00 5.57 -12.12
N ASP A 73 11.94 5.88 -13.40
CA ASP A 73 11.98 4.90 -14.49
C ASP A 73 13.42 4.42 -14.77
N ASP A 74 14.42 4.97 -14.08
CA ASP A 74 15.81 4.52 -14.21
C ASP A 74 15.94 3.09 -13.67
N PRO A 75 16.36 2.11 -14.50
CA PRO A 75 16.47 0.71 -14.06
C PRO A 75 17.60 0.47 -13.07
N ASN A 76 18.51 1.42 -12.89
CA ASN A 76 19.65 1.29 -12.00
C ASN A 76 19.37 1.73 -10.56
N LEU A 77 18.17 2.19 -10.27
CA LEU A 77 17.82 2.59 -8.90
C LEU A 77 17.78 1.38 -7.98
N SER A 78 18.35 1.54 -6.79
CA SER A 78 18.37 0.50 -5.78
C SER A 78 16.99 0.36 -5.11
N ARG A 79 16.80 -0.76 -4.42
CA ARG A 79 15.59 -0.99 -3.61
C ARG A 79 15.37 0.14 -2.61
N ASP A 80 16.43 0.55 -1.90
CA ASP A 80 16.33 1.61 -0.90
C ASP A 80 16.00 2.97 -1.52
N GLU A 81 16.55 3.26 -2.69
CA GLU A 81 16.23 4.49 -3.41
C GLU A 81 14.76 4.53 -3.83
N LEU A 82 14.21 3.40 -4.26
CA LEU A 82 12.80 3.30 -4.64
C LEU A 82 11.88 3.41 -3.42
N ILE A 83 12.27 2.83 -2.29
CA ILE A 83 11.51 2.95 -1.03
C ILE A 83 11.50 4.40 -0.57
N HIS A 84 12.65 5.07 -0.63
CA HIS A 84 12.73 6.49 -0.31
C HIS A 84 11.79 7.32 -1.20
N ALA A 85 11.74 6.99 -2.49
CA ALA A 85 10.88 7.66 -3.44
C ALA A 85 9.39 7.46 -3.09
N LEU A 86 8.99 6.27 -2.67
CA LEU A 86 7.61 6.01 -2.25
C LEU A 86 7.24 6.84 -1.02
N HIS A 87 8.17 6.99 -0.09
CA HIS A 87 7.96 7.83 1.08
C HIS A 87 7.84 9.31 0.69
N ALA A 88 8.71 9.77 -0.20
CA ALA A 88 8.74 11.17 -0.63
C ALA A 88 7.58 11.53 -1.57
N HIS A 89 7.07 10.54 -2.31
CA HIS A 89 6.00 10.72 -3.30
C HIS A 89 4.86 9.74 -3.03
N PRO A 90 4.08 9.93 -1.95
CA PRO A 90 3.04 8.96 -1.58
C PRO A 90 1.97 8.74 -2.65
N ARG A 91 1.76 9.70 -3.56
CA ARG A 91 0.84 9.51 -4.69
C ARG A 91 1.22 8.33 -5.57
N LEU A 92 2.47 7.91 -5.55
CA LEU A 92 2.95 6.79 -6.35
C LEU A 92 2.68 5.44 -5.71
N ILE A 93 2.23 5.41 -4.45
CA ILE A 93 1.92 4.15 -3.77
C ILE A 93 0.65 3.54 -4.33
N GLN A 94 0.71 2.28 -4.74
CA GLN A 94 -0.46 1.53 -5.19
C GLN A 94 -1.38 1.30 -3.99
N ARG A 95 -2.70 1.39 -4.20
CA ARG A 95 -3.70 1.29 -3.13
C ARG A 95 -4.89 0.46 -3.57
N PRO A 96 -5.60 -0.13 -2.60
CA PRO A 96 -5.31 -0.12 -1.16
C PRO A 96 -4.31 -1.19 -0.78
N ILE A 97 -3.60 -0.98 0.34
CA ILE A 97 -2.76 -1.99 0.96
C ILE A 97 -3.35 -2.26 2.33
N VAL A 98 -3.54 -3.54 2.67
CA VAL A 98 -4.08 -3.95 3.97
C VAL A 98 -3.03 -4.83 4.65
N VAL A 99 -2.79 -4.55 5.93
CA VAL A 99 -1.86 -5.32 6.76
C VAL A 99 -2.62 -5.87 7.95
N ARG A 100 -2.43 -7.15 8.23
CA ARG A 100 -2.99 -7.82 9.41
C ARG A 100 -1.93 -8.71 10.03
N GLY A 101 -1.40 -8.28 11.19
CA GLY A 101 -0.34 -9.03 11.85
C GLY A 101 0.86 -9.23 10.93
N GLY A 102 1.26 -10.47 10.69
CA GLY A 102 2.38 -10.81 9.82
C GLY A 102 2.00 -11.01 8.36
N LYS A 103 0.86 -10.49 7.91
CA LYS A 103 0.37 -10.67 6.54
C LYS A 103 0.00 -9.33 5.93
N ALA A 104 0.12 -9.23 4.61
CA ALA A 104 -0.31 -8.06 3.86
C ALA A 104 -0.93 -8.48 2.54
N ALA A 105 -1.80 -7.63 2.01
CA ALA A 105 -2.41 -7.84 0.70
C ALA A 105 -2.56 -6.51 -0.02
N LEU A 106 -2.31 -6.54 -1.32
CA LEU A 106 -2.61 -5.43 -2.21
C LEU A 106 -4.02 -5.66 -2.76
N GLY A 107 -4.92 -4.72 -2.49
CA GLY A 107 -6.34 -4.87 -2.83
C GLY A 107 -6.66 -4.57 -4.29
N ARG A 108 -6.03 -5.28 -5.19
CA ARG A 108 -6.28 -5.15 -6.63
C ARG A 108 -6.33 -6.53 -7.29
N PRO A 109 -7.53 -7.07 -7.49
CA PRO A 109 -8.85 -6.48 -7.14
C PRO A 109 -9.07 -6.39 -5.64
N PRO A 110 -10.03 -5.57 -5.18
CA PRO A 110 -10.24 -5.34 -3.74
C PRO A 110 -10.46 -6.62 -2.94
N GLU A 111 -11.09 -7.64 -3.53
CA GLU A 111 -11.36 -8.92 -2.88
C GLU A 111 -10.10 -9.65 -2.42
N LYS A 112 -8.93 -9.32 -2.96
CA LYS A 112 -7.67 -9.96 -2.55
C LYS A 112 -7.37 -9.77 -1.06
N ILE A 113 -7.88 -8.70 -0.45
CA ILE A 113 -7.67 -8.46 0.98
C ILE A 113 -8.31 -9.54 1.84
N LEU A 114 -9.33 -10.22 1.33
CA LEU A 114 -10.01 -11.28 2.07
C LEU A 114 -9.12 -12.49 2.32
N GLU A 115 -8.05 -12.64 1.53
CA GLU A 115 -7.08 -13.73 1.70
C GLU A 115 -6.36 -13.66 3.05
N ILE A 116 -6.23 -12.47 3.63
CA ILE A 116 -5.56 -12.29 4.92
C ILE A 116 -6.51 -12.02 6.08
N ILE A 117 -7.80 -11.83 5.80
CA ILE A 117 -8.80 -11.54 6.82
C ILE A 117 -9.42 -12.84 7.36
N GLY A 118 -9.53 -13.81 6.49
CA GLY A 118 -9.96 -15.19 6.76
C GLY A 118 -10.88 -15.42 7.82
#